data_a8e96fdae957f7de4270603adad030df
#
_entry.id   a8e96fdae957f7de4270603adad030df
#
_cell.length_a   1.000
_cell.length_b   1.000
_cell.length_c   1.000
_cell.angle_alpha   90.00
_cell.angle_beta   90.00
_cell.angle_gamma   90.00
#
_symmetry.space_group_name_H-M   'P 1'
#
loop_
_entity.id
_entity.type
_entity.pdbx_description
1 polymer ?
#
loop_
_entity_poly.entity_id
_entity_poly.type
_entity_poly.pdbx_seq_one_letter_code
_entity_poly.pdbx_strand_id
1 'polypeptide(L)'
;MPYAAITYRVKPGHEDEIAEIFANFRRVDSPVLRDEDGTEVGELLGTAVFIRDDLMVRVIHYQGDFAAIGRHMAKQQGVHSLESKLAPYLAEQRDTKTTEGFQTYFRNATMRCISQLSREEYVPPQPN
;
A
#
# COMPACT_ATOMS: atom_id res chain seq x y z
N MET A 1 4.95 9.62 12.16
CA MET A 1 4.66 8.32 11.58
C MET A 1 4.72 8.43 10.06
N PRO A 2 5.45 7.55 9.41
CA PRO A 2 5.76 7.73 8.00
C PRO A 2 4.60 7.39 7.07
N TYR A 3 4.71 7.91 5.85
CA TYR A 3 3.86 7.56 4.73
C TYR A 3 4.69 6.85 3.67
N ALA A 4 4.07 5.92 2.98
CA ALA A 4 4.65 5.28 1.81
C ALA A 4 3.68 5.38 0.66
N ALA A 5 4.19 5.41 -0.55
CA ALA A 5 3.36 5.43 -1.75
C ALA A 5 3.84 4.36 -2.72
N ILE A 6 2.89 3.62 -3.27
CA ILE A 6 3.13 2.53 -4.21
C ILE A 6 2.44 2.85 -5.52
N THR A 7 3.16 2.77 -6.62
CA THR A 7 2.61 3.07 -7.94
C THR A 7 2.10 1.83 -8.64
N TYR A 8 1.08 2.06 -9.46
CA TYR A 8 0.50 1.05 -10.35
C TYR A 8 0.30 1.68 -11.71
N ARG A 9 0.69 0.98 -12.77
CA ARG A 9 0.33 1.37 -14.12
C ARG A 9 -0.93 0.62 -14.51
N VAL A 10 -1.99 1.37 -14.84
CA VAL A 10 -3.28 0.80 -15.17
C VAL A 10 -3.67 1.15 -16.61
N LYS A 11 -4.58 0.36 -17.17
CA LYS A 11 -5.14 0.64 -18.48
C LYS A 11 -6.13 1.81 -18.34
N PRO A 12 -5.99 2.87 -19.14
CA PRO A 12 -6.88 4.02 -19.03
C PRO A 12 -8.32 3.66 -19.42
N GLY A 13 -9.28 4.40 -18.88
CA GLY A 13 -10.69 4.21 -19.18
C GLY A 13 -11.42 3.23 -18.30
N HIS A 14 -10.78 2.70 -17.25
CA HIS A 14 -11.36 1.69 -16.34
C HIS A 14 -11.45 2.18 -14.90
N GLU A 15 -11.47 3.49 -14.69
CA GLU A 15 -11.45 4.05 -13.33
C GLU A 15 -12.64 3.57 -12.50
N ASP A 16 -13.83 3.50 -13.08
CA ASP A 16 -15.02 3.08 -12.34
C ASP A 16 -14.95 1.60 -11.95
N GLU A 17 -14.49 0.73 -12.86
CA GLU A 17 -14.36 -0.70 -12.59
C GLU A 17 -13.31 -0.94 -11.49
N ILE A 18 -12.21 -0.21 -11.55
CA ILE A 18 -11.15 -0.32 -10.54
C ILE A 18 -11.66 0.19 -9.19
N ALA A 19 -12.40 1.32 -9.19
CA ALA A 19 -12.98 1.85 -7.97
C ALA A 19 -13.92 0.84 -7.30
N GLU A 20 -14.70 0.13 -8.09
CA GLU A 20 -15.60 -0.89 -7.56
C GLU A 20 -14.84 -2.05 -6.93
N ILE A 21 -13.70 -2.46 -7.51
CA ILE A 21 -12.85 -3.49 -6.93
C ILE A 21 -12.39 -3.08 -5.53
N PHE A 22 -11.94 -1.84 -5.36
CA PHE A 22 -11.51 -1.34 -4.05
C PHE A 22 -12.67 -1.15 -3.07
N ALA A 23 -13.86 -0.81 -3.57
CA ALA A 23 -15.05 -0.68 -2.72
C ALA A 23 -15.43 -2.02 -2.07
N ASN A 24 -15.13 -3.11 -2.75
CA ASN A 24 -15.39 -4.46 -2.26
C ASN A 24 -14.15 -5.12 -1.66
N PHE A 25 -13.09 -4.36 -1.44
CA PHE A 25 -11.84 -4.87 -0.92
C PHE A 25 -12.00 -5.32 0.53
N ARG A 26 -11.57 -6.55 0.77
CA ARG A 26 -11.54 -7.10 2.11
C ARG A 26 -10.29 -6.60 2.81
N ARG A 27 -10.47 -5.84 3.88
CA ARG A 27 -9.36 -5.27 4.64
C ARG A 27 -8.54 -6.36 5.30
N VAL A 28 -7.27 -6.03 5.64
CA VAL A 28 -6.42 -6.91 6.44
C VAL A 28 -7.12 -7.25 7.75
N ASP A 29 -6.89 -8.45 8.25
CA ASP A 29 -7.56 -8.94 9.46
C ASP A 29 -7.20 -8.13 10.70
N SER A 30 -5.98 -7.59 10.73
CA SER A 30 -5.52 -6.78 11.85
C SER A 30 -4.64 -5.64 11.34
N PRO A 31 -4.81 -4.40 11.85
CA PRO A 31 -3.88 -3.31 11.53
C PRO A 31 -2.53 -3.45 12.25
N VAL A 32 -2.45 -4.28 13.29
CA VAL A 32 -1.22 -4.51 14.03
C VAL A 32 -0.43 -5.62 13.36
N LEU A 33 0.83 -5.34 13.07
CA LEU A 33 1.75 -6.25 12.39
C LEU A 33 2.55 -7.01 13.43
N ARG A 34 2.57 -8.34 13.30
CA ARG A 34 3.32 -9.20 14.22
C ARG A 34 4.28 -10.07 13.42
N ASP A 35 5.44 -10.35 14.02
CA ASP A 35 6.39 -11.30 13.45
C ASP A 35 5.99 -12.74 13.80
N GLU A 36 6.85 -13.70 13.45
CA GLU A 36 6.58 -15.12 13.70
C GLU A 36 6.47 -15.46 15.18
N ASP A 37 7.11 -14.67 16.04
CA ASP A 37 7.08 -14.84 17.50
C ASP A 37 5.89 -14.16 18.16
N GLY A 38 5.05 -13.49 17.36
CA GLY A 38 3.90 -12.74 17.88
C GLY A 38 4.25 -11.35 18.39
N THR A 39 5.49 -10.91 18.23
CA THR A 39 5.93 -9.58 18.66
C THR A 39 5.42 -8.52 17.71
N GLU A 40 4.89 -7.42 18.23
CA GLU A 40 4.46 -6.29 17.40
C GLU A 40 5.65 -5.62 16.74
N VAL A 41 5.61 -5.51 15.41
CA VAL A 41 6.67 -4.88 14.62
C VAL A 41 6.20 -3.63 13.88
N GLY A 42 4.92 -3.31 13.96
CA GLY A 42 4.36 -2.12 13.35
C GLY A 42 2.86 -2.11 13.34
N GLU A 43 2.30 -1.07 12.72
CA GLU A 43 0.85 -0.88 12.63
C GLU A 43 0.49 -0.12 11.36
N LEU A 44 -0.60 -0.54 10.71
CA LEU A 44 -1.20 0.21 9.62
C LEU A 44 -2.17 1.22 10.20
N LEU A 45 -1.93 2.50 9.95
CA LEU A 45 -2.74 3.59 10.50
C LEU A 45 -3.81 4.05 9.51
N GLY A 46 -3.58 3.86 8.22
CA GLY A 46 -4.54 4.19 7.20
C GLY A 46 -3.99 3.96 5.81
N THR A 47 -4.88 3.84 4.84
CA THR A 47 -4.52 3.74 3.43
C THR A 47 -5.48 4.56 2.61
N ALA A 48 -5.00 5.05 1.47
CA ALA A 48 -5.83 5.73 0.48
C ALA A 48 -5.32 5.36 -0.91
N VAL A 49 -6.24 5.28 -1.87
CA VAL A 49 -5.89 4.96 -3.25
C VAL A 49 -6.40 6.08 -4.14
N PHE A 50 -5.53 6.56 -5.02
CA PHE A 50 -5.82 7.63 -5.96
C PHE A 50 -5.56 7.13 -7.37
N ILE A 51 -6.41 7.53 -8.31
CA ILE A 51 -6.26 7.13 -9.70
C ILE A 51 -6.50 8.32 -10.61
N ARG A 52 -5.69 8.42 -11.66
CA ARG A 52 -5.87 9.39 -12.73
C ARG A 52 -5.26 8.82 -14.00
N ASP A 53 -6.09 8.71 -15.04
CA ASP A 53 -5.69 8.18 -16.34
C ASP A 53 -5.04 6.78 -16.23
N ASP A 54 -3.75 6.66 -16.51
CA ASP A 54 -3.03 5.38 -16.48
C ASP A 54 -2.20 5.18 -15.21
N LEU A 55 -2.35 6.06 -14.22
CA LEU A 55 -1.58 6.02 -12.99
C LEU A 55 -2.49 5.84 -11.78
N MET A 56 -2.17 4.87 -10.96
CA MET A 56 -2.82 4.67 -9.67
C MET A 56 -1.75 4.67 -8.58
N VAL A 57 -2.04 5.33 -7.46
CA VAL A 57 -1.12 5.42 -6.33
C VAL A 57 -1.84 5.01 -5.07
N ARG A 58 -1.24 4.10 -4.33
CA ARG A 58 -1.71 3.71 -3.00
C ARG A 58 -0.82 4.36 -1.97
N VAL A 59 -1.40 5.15 -1.08
CA VAL A 59 -0.69 5.79 0.02
C VAL A 59 -0.97 5.01 1.29
N ILE A 60 0.09 4.71 2.04
CA ILE A 60 0.00 3.94 3.28
C ILE A 60 0.59 4.79 4.40
N HIS A 61 -0.20 5.00 5.45
CA HIS A 61 0.25 5.64 6.68
C HIS A 61 0.52 4.51 7.69
N TYR A 62 1.73 4.44 8.23
CA TYR A 62 2.13 3.29 9.03
C TYR A 62 3.06 3.68 10.16
N GLN A 63 3.28 2.75 11.06
CA GLN A 63 4.25 2.84 12.14
C GLN A 63 5.04 1.54 12.14
N GLY A 64 6.35 1.64 12.37
CA GLY A 64 7.23 0.48 12.44
C GLY A 64 8.04 0.25 11.17
N ASP A 65 8.47 -0.98 10.96
CA ASP A 65 9.32 -1.35 9.85
C ASP A 65 8.52 -1.56 8.55
N PHE A 66 8.86 -0.78 7.51
CA PHE A 66 8.17 -0.86 6.23
C PHE A 66 8.31 -2.24 5.57
N ALA A 67 9.47 -2.89 5.73
CA ALA A 67 9.66 -4.23 5.19
C ALA A 67 8.71 -5.24 5.86
N ALA A 68 8.44 -5.07 7.15
CA ALA A 68 7.49 -5.90 7.87
C ALA A 68 6.07 -5.70 7.34
N ILE A 69 5.72 -4.48 6.95
CA ILE A 69 4.41 -4.20 6.34
C ILE A 69 4.26 -4.96 5.03
N GLY A 70 5.28 -4.94 4.17
CA GLY A 70 5.27 -5.70 2.93
C GLY A 70 5.11 -7.19 3.15
N ARG A 71 5.82 -7.75 4.13
CA ARG A 71 5.68 -9.16 4.48
C ARG A 71 4.28 -9.51 4.99
N HIS A 72 3.72 -8.64 5.83
CA HIS A 72 2.37 -8.85 6.36
C HIS A 72 1.34 -8.83 5.23
N MET A 73 1.40 -7.84 4.37
CA MET A 73 0.47 -7.73 3.24
C MET A 73 0.59 -8.92 2.29
N ALA A 74 1.81 -9.39 2.06
CA ALA A 74 2.06 -10.53 1.17
C ALA A 74 1.41 -11.82 1.67
N LYS A 75 1.12 -11.92 2.97
CA LYS A 75 0.48 -13.09 3.59
C LYS A 75 -1.04 -12.97 3.64
N GLN A 76 -1.62 -11.80 3.34
CA GLN A 76 -3.05 -11.58 3.46
C GLN A 76 -3.79 -12.08 2.22
N GLN A 77 -4.74 -12.98 2.42
CA GLN A 77 -5.53 -13.51 1.32
C GLN A 77 -6.36 -12.42 0.64
N GLY A 78 -6.85 -11.45 1.41
CA GLY A 78 -7.58 -10.32 0.84
C GLY A 78 -6.75 -9.51 -0.13
N VAL A 79 -5.45 -9.34 0.15
CA VAL A 79 -4.53 -8.63 -0.74
C VAL A 79 -4.32 -9.42 -2.03
N HIS A 80 -4.13 -10.74 -1.95
CA HIS A 80 -3.98 -11.58 -3.13
C HIS A 80 -5.26 -11.59 -3.98
N SER A 81 -6.42 -11.62 -3.35
CA SER A 81 -7.69 -11.53 -4.03
C SER A 81 -7.84 -10.20 -4.77
N LEU A 82 -7.46 -9.11 -4.13
CA LEU A 82 -7.47 -7.77 -4.74
C LEU A 82 -6.57 -7.74 -5.97
N GLU A 83 -5.34 -8.24 -5.85
CA GLU A 83 -4.38 -8.26 -6.95
C GLU A 83 -4.90 -9.08 -8.14
N SER A 84 -5.55 -10.21 -7.87
CA SER A 84 -6.15 -11.03 -8.93
C SER A 84 -7.25 -10.29 -9.67
N LYS A 85 -8.08 -9.54 -8.95
CA LYS A 85 -9.16 -8.76 -9.56
C LYS A 85 -8.63 -7.57 -10.35
N LEU A 86 -7.52 -6.99 -9.91
CA LEU A 86 -6.89 -5.86 -10.61
C LEU A 86 -6.14 -6.28 -11.87
N ALA A 87 -5.66 -7.52 -11.94
CA ALA A 87 -4.78 -7.97 -13.01
C ALA A 87 -5.26 -7.63 -14.43
N PRO A 88 -6.56 -7.78 -14.78
CA PRO A 88 -7.02 -7.42 -16.13
C PRO A 88 -6.89 -5.94 -16.46
N TYR A 89 -6.83 -5.08 -15.45
CA TYR A 89 -6.79 -3.63 -15.63
C TYR A 89 -5.39 -3.04 -15.51
N LEU A 90 -4.38 -3.89 -15.27
CA LEU A 90 -3.01 -3.43 -15.15
C LEU A 90 -2.34 -3.36 -16.52
N ALA A 91 -1.65 -2.24 -16.78
CA ALA A 91 -0.89 -2.06 -18.01
C ALA A 91 0.40 -2.86 -18.00
N GLU A 92 0.94 -3.13 -16.80
CA GLU A 92 2.14 -3.94 -16.61
C GLU A 92 1.80 -5.19 -15.83
N GLN A 93 2.20 -6.34 -16.36
CA GLN A 93 2.03 -7.60 -15.65
C GLN A 93 3.08 -7.75 -14.57
N ARG A 94 2.69 -8.32 -13.44
CA ARG A 94 3.60 -8.54 -12.33
C ARG A 94 3.22 -9.82 -11.59
N ASP A 95 4.22 -10.45 -11.00
CA ASP A 95 4.00 -11.65 -10.21
C ASP A 95 3.63 -11.27 -8.79
N THR A 96 2.34 -11.33 -8.48
CA THR A 96 1.83 -11.14 -7.12
C THR A 96 1.16 -12.40 -6.59
N LYS A 97 1.33 -13.54 -7.29
CA LYS A 97 0.73 -14.81 -6.90
C LYS A 97 1.49 -15.49 -5.77
N THR A 98 2.80 -15.27 -5.69
CA THR A 98 3.64 -15.82 -4.64
C THR A 98 4.00 -14.73 -3.64
N THR A 99 4.33 -15.13 -2.41
CA THR A 99 4.79 -14.20 -1.38
C THR A 99 6.05 -13.47 -1.83
N GLU A 100 7.00 -14.21 -2.42
CA GLU A 100 8.27 -13.61 -2.89
C GLU A 100 8.04 -12.64 -4.03
N GLY A 101 7.19 -13.00 -4.99
CA GLY A 101 6.85 -12.12 -6.10
C GLY A 101 6.19 -10.85 -5.64
N PHE A 102 5.26 -10.95 -4.69
CA PHE A 102 4.59 -9.80 -4.12
C PHE A 102 5.58 -8.88 -3.40
N GLN A 103 6.49 -9.42 -2.60
CA GLN A 103 7.49 -8.61 -1.89
C GLN A 103 8.43 -7.88 -2.86
N THR A 104 8.85 -8.56 -3.93
CA THR A 104 9.69 -7.95 -4.96
C THR A 104 8.96 -6.82 -5.65
N TYR A 105 7.71 -7.05 -6.04
CA TYR A 105 6.87 -6.03 -6.65
C TYR A 105 6.69 -4.84 -5.72
N PHE A 106 6.32 -5.10 -4.47
CA PHE A 106 6.06 -4.06 -3.46
C PHE A 106 7.29 -3.16 -3.30
N ARG A 107 8.47 -3.75 -3.19
CA ARG A 107 9.72 -3.00 -3.06
C ARG A 107 10.02 -2.15 -4.30
N ASN A 108 9.82 -2.73 -5.49
CA ASN A 108 10.14 -2.04 -6.74
C ASN A 108 9.14 -0.94 -7.09
N ALA A 109 7.89 -1.08 -6.65
CA ALA A 109 6.84 -0.10 -6.91
C ALA A 109 6.77 1.00 -5.85
N THR A 110 7.50 0.87 -4.76
CA THR A 110 7.51 1.87 -3.69
C THR A 110 8.25 3.11 -4.14
N MET A 111 7.60 4.26 -3.99
CA MET A 111 8.18 5.56 -4.31
C MET A 111 9.04 6.05 -3.14
N ARG A 112 10.13 6.75 -3.47
CA ARG A 112 10.93 7.40 -2.44
C ARG A 112 10.19 8.60 -1.89
N CYS A 113 10.01 8.67 -0.57
CA CYS A 113 9.46 9.86 0.08
C CYS A 113 10.53 10.93 0.13
N ILE A 114 10.28 12.05 -0.55
CA ILE A 114 11.25 13.15 -0.62
C ILE A 114 10.90 14.29 0.34
N SER A 115 9.69 14.29 0.87
CA SER A 115 9.26 15.31 1.83
C SER A 115 8.05 14.79 2.59
N GLN A 116 8.05 14.94 3.88
CA GLN A 116 6.93 14.55 4.72
C GLN A 116 6.76 15.57 5.84
N LEU A 117 5.51 15.96 6.07
CA LEU A 117 5.14 16.79 7.21
C LEU A 117 3.84 16.23 7.77
N SER A 118 3.84 15.85 9.04
CA SER A 118 2.64 15.40 9.71
C SER A 118 2.35 16.29 10.89
N ARG A 119 1.12 16.24 11.39
CA ARG A 119 0.69 17.04 12.54
C ARG A 119 1.59 16.82 13.75
N GLU A 120 1.99 15.60 13.99
CA GLU A 120 2.81 15.22 15.15
C GLU A 120 4.25 15.71 15.03
N GLU A 121 4.72 15.97 13.80
CA GLU A 121 6.07 16.45 13.52
C GLU A 121 6.10 17.97 13.28
N TYR A 122 4.92 18.60 13.24
CA TYR A 122 4.82 20.03 12.95
C TYR A 122 5.29 20.85 14.15
N VAL A 123 6.23 21.74 13.89
CA VAL A 123 6.70 22.71 14.89
C VAL A 123 6.20 24.08 14.44
N PRO A 124 5.30 24.73 15.20
CA PRO A 124 4.83 26.08 14.83
C PRO A 124 5.99 27.06 14.78
N PRO A 125 5.91 28.08 13.91
CA PRO A 125 6.91 29.14 13.93
C PRO A 125 7.01 29.78 15.31
N GLN A 126 8.24 30.00 15.76
CA GLN A 126 8.46 30.65 17.06
C GLN A 126 8.11 32.14 16.96
N PRO A 127 7.41 32.70 17.96
CA PRO A 127 7.16 34.12 17.97
C PRO A 127 8.48 34.88 18.14
N ASN A 128 8.61 35.96 17.40
CA ASN A 128 9.80 36.83 17.51
C ASN A 128 9.73 37.71 18.76
#